data_aba1f3cef599a31f3793426da2f10531
#
_entry.id   aba1f3cef599a31f3793426da2f10531
#
_cell.length_a   1.000
_cell.length_b   1.000
_cell.length_c   1.000
_cell.angle_alpha   90.00
_cell.angle_beta   90.00
_cell.angle_gamma   90.00
#
_symmetry.space_group_name_H-M   'P 1'
#
loop_
_entity.id
_entity.type
_entity.pdbx_description
1 polymer ?
#
loop_
_entity_poly.entity_id
_entity_poly.type
_entity_poly.pdbx_seq_one_letter_code
_entity_poly.pdbx_strand_id
1 'polypeptide(L)'
;MAKPLNLLEGFTLNDLLSPDGFTLEIGDEYLEKEEEDKFSYNPNVFLSNEELINMLNMDDFKIDEAEENNEATGSVPFGISFATMKTKMTPITKDGKIMKLIKQKGVGKVVPYNAQVTIKYISYFEYNDEPFDSTYAHGHPKTIRLNQNLLIPGLELAITSMEKHEIAIFIIHPDLAYGSIGCLPRILPNEEVMFIIHLVDFLDNGSAYSYLNLNVEEQKLFSNIVKSVNDLLNTAKHNFTNMKIKKAIRQYEKTIRLLEDAELKDDKEEEEVKRLLSRSYNNLAICFNKEEMPRRAAIACNKVPIPTVKTYFNRGKALVKIGEYTKGLKELQIAYKMEPNDKDIYKEICLINQRK
;
A
#
# COMPACT_ATOMS: atom_id res chain seq x y z
N MET A 1 -27.34 32.24 -19.88
CA MET A 1 -26.63 30.92 -20.03
C MET A 1 -25.22 31.15 -19.60
N ALA A 2 -24.80 30.49 -18.52
CA ALA A 2 -23.43 30.57 -18.01
C ALA A 2 -22.45 30.08 -19.06
N LYS A 3 -21.32 30.76 -19.26
CA LYS A 3 -20.26 30.39 -20.21
C LYS A 3 -19.43 29.25 -19.56
N PRO A 4 -19.21 28.11 -20.24
CA PRO A 4 -18.31 27.10 -19.70
C PRO A 4 -16.87 27.66 -19.64
N LEU A 5 -16.22 27.51 -18.49
CA LEU A 5 -14.83 27.90 -18.26
C LEU A 5 -13.91 26.71 -18.50
N ASN A 6 -12.87 26.90 -19.31
CA ASN A 6 -11.88 25.88 -19.57
C ASN A 6 -10.74 26.05 -18.54
N LEU A 7 -10.50 25.03 -17.71
CA LEU A 7 -9.46 25.00 -16.68
C LEU A 7 -8.04 25.22 -17.23
N LEU A 8 -7.81 24.94 -18.51
CA LEU A 8 -6.51 25.12 -19.16
C LEU A 8 -6.19 26.60 -19.45
N GLU A 9 -7.20 27.45 -19.55
CA GLU A 9 -7.04 28.88 -19.81
C GLU A 9 -7.06 29.72 -18.52
N GLY A 10 -7.37 29.11 -17.38
CA GLY A 10 -7.53 29.76 -16.09
C GLY A 10 -8.84 30.59 -16.01
N PHE A 11 -9.12 31.10 -14.84
CA PHE A 11 -10.28 31.97 -14.61
C PHE A 11 -9.85 33.22 -13.83
N THR A 12 -10.57 34.29 -14.05
CA THR A 12 -10.31 35.58 -13.39
C THR A 12 -11.28 35.82 -12.24
N LEU A 13 -10.95 36.75 -11.34
CA LEU A 13 -11.83 37.14 -10.23
C LEU A 13 -13.20 37.64 -10.74
N ASN A 14 -13.24 38.28 -11.93
CA ASN A 14 -14.45 38.76 -12.55
C ASN A 14 -15.38 37.63 -12.99
N ASP A 15 -14.81 36.48 -13.42
CA ASP A 15 -15.60 35.31 -13.78
C ASP A 15 -16.31 34.74 -12.57
N LEU A 16 -15.64 34.77 -11.38
CA LEU A 16 -16.20 34.31 -10.11
C LEU A 16 -17.28 35.21 -9.56
N LEU A 17 -17.22 36.52 -9.88
CA LEU A 17 -18.17 37.53 -9.40
C LEU A 17 -19.33 37.78 -10.38
N SER A 18 -19.41 37.04 -11.47
CA SER A 18 -20.47 37.16 -12.45
C SER A 18 -21.85 36.81 -11.83
N PRO A 19 -22.87 37.68 -12.00
CA PRO A 19 -24.21 37.43 -11.47
C PRO A 19 -24.91 36.21 -12.08
N ASP A 20 -24.47 35.75 -13.25
CA ASP A 20 -25.02 34.57 -13.92
C ASP A 20 -24.37 33.26 -13.44
N GLY A 21 -23.38 33.35 -12.53
CA GLY A 21 -22.57 32.21 -12.11
C GLY A 21 -21.66 31.67 -13.20
N PHE A 22 -20.90 30.62 -12.89
CA PHE A 22 -20.09 29.89 -13.86
C PHE A 22 -20.29 28.38 -13.70
N THR A 23 -20.17 27.67 -14.80
CA THR A 23 -20.21 26.23 -14.81
C THR A 23 -18.81 25.71 -15.13
N LEU A 24 -18.26 24.88 -14.25
CA LEU A 24 -16.98 24.20 -14.45
C LEU A 24 -17.26 22.87 -15.15
N GLU A 25 -16.91 22.75 -16.41
CA GLU A 25 -16.84 21.46 -17.07
C GLU A 25 -15.52 20.78 -16.67
N ILE A 26 -15.62 19.85 -15.74
CA ILE A 26 -14.51 18.95 -15.42
C ILE A 26 -14.61 17.82 -16.43
N GLY A 27 -13.64 17.73 -17.34
CA GLY A 27 -13.59 16.62 -18.29
C GLY A 27 -13.56 15.28 -17.55
N ASP A 28 -14.20 14.26 -18.12
CA ASP A 28 -14.32 12.90 -17.54
C ASP A 28 -12.95 12.27 -17.17
N GLU A 29 -11.85 12.76 -17.71
CA GLU A 29 -10.49 12.35 -17.36
C GLU A 29 -10.09 12.72 -15.91
N TYR A 30 -10.74 13.73 -15.31
CA TYR A 30 -10.49 14.17 -13.92
C TYR A 30 -11.57 13.67 -12.95
N LEU A 31 -12.73 13.30 -13.45
CA LEU A 31 -13.79 12.60 -12.74
C LEU A 31 -13.64 11.08 -12.88
N GLU A 32 -12.41 10.54 -13.01
CA GLU A 32 -12.26 9.17 -12.58
C GLU A 32 -12.72 9.19 -11.11
N LYS A 33 -14.02 8.89 -10.90
CA LYS A 33 -14.50 8.37 -9.62
C LYS A 33 -13.36 7.49 -9.17
N GLU A 34 -12.77 7.78 -8.02
CA GLU A 34 -12.09 6.73 -7.29
C GLU A 34 -13.07 5.58 -7.40
N GLU A 35 -12.82 4.64 -8.34
CA GLU A 35 -13.49 3.36 -8.30
C GLU A 35 -13.16 2.95 -6.88
N GLU A 36 -14.15 3.09 -5.99
CA GLU A 36 -14.08 2.50 -4.66
C GLU A 36 -13.50 1.15 -5.00
N ASP A 37 -12.22 0.96 -4.58
CA ASP A 37 -11.56 -0.30 -4.84
C ASP A 37 -12.59 -1.32 -4.36
N LYS A 38 -13.36 -1.90 -5.27
CA LYS A 38 -14.08 -3.12 -5.02
C LYS A 38 -12.95 -4.08 -4.75
N PHE A 39 -12.46 -3.98 -3.52
CA PHE A 39 -11.56 -4.96 -2.96
C PHE A 39 -12.25 -6.26 -3.32
N SER A 40 -11.62 -7.04 -4.17
CA SER A 40 -12.02 -8.43 -4.29
C SER A 40 -11.69 -9.02 -2.92
N TYR A 41 -12.64 -8.82 -2.02
CA TYR A 41 -12.62 -9.36 -0.69
C TYR A 41 -12.49 -10.85 -0.88
N ASN A 42 -11.29 -11.36 -0.70
CA ASN A 42 -11.11 -12.78 -0.54
C ASN A 42 -11.42 -13.06 0.93
N PRO A 43 -12.63 -13.54 1.26
CA PRO A 43 -13.03 -13.81 2.63
C PRO A 43 -12.07 -14.79 3.32
N ASN A 44 -11.35 -15.61 2.54
CA ASN A 44 -10.39 -16.58 3.06
C ASN A 44 -9.07 -15.97 3.55
N VAL A 45 -8.82 -14.68 3.30
CA VAL A 45 -7.61 -13.97 3.77
C VAL A 45 -7.91 -13.13 5.01
N PHE A 46 -9.17 -12.89 5.31
CA PHE A 46 -9.58 -12.00 6.39
C PHE A 46 -10.41 -12.78 7.42
N LEU A 47 -9.86 -12.92 8.59
CA LEU A 47 -10.57 -13.50 9.73
C LEU A 47 -11.84 -12.70 10.02
N SER A 48 -12.95 -13.40 10.22
CA SER A 48 -14.18 -12.79 10.76
C SER A 48 -13.95 -12.31 12.20
N ASN A 49 -14.86 -11.48 12.72
CA ASN A 49 -14.80 -11.09 14.14
C ASN A 49 -14.79 -12.30 15.07
N GLU A 50 -15.60 -13.30 14.77
CA GLU A 50 -15.70 -14.54 15.56
C GLU A 50 -14.39 -15.35 15.46
N GLU A 51 -13.81 -15.49 14.28
CA GLU A 51 -12.51 -16.15 14.10
C GLU A 51 -11.39 -15.40 14.81
N LEU A 52 -11.43 -14.08 14.83
CA LEU A 52 -10.45 -13.26 15.51
C LEU A 52 -10.59 -13.37 17.03
N ILE A 53 -11.81 -13.38 17.55
CA ILE A 53 -12.12 -13.61 18.96
C ILE A 53 -11.69 -15.04 19.35
N ASN A 54 -11.97 -16.03 18.52
CA ASN A 54 -11.57 -17.41 18.75
C ASN A 54 -10.05 -17.60 18.67
N MET A 55 -9.35 -16.92 17.74
CA MET A 55 -7.88 -16.90 17.69
C MET A 55 -7.25 -16.24 18.91
N LEU A 56 -7.96 -15.34 19.54
CA LEU A 56 -7.49 -14.69 20.76
C LEU A 56 -7.44 -15.65 21.93
N ASN A 57 -7.89 -16.89 21.75
CA ASN A 57 -7.94 -17.94 22.77
C ASN A 57 -7.49 -17.44 24.15
N MET A 58 -8.47 -16.92 24.94
CA MET A 58 -8.21 -16.31 26.24
C MET A 58 -7.99 -17.40 27.30
N ASP A 59 -8.01 -18.68 26.90
CA ASP A 59 -7.72 -19.80 27.80
C ASP A 59 -6.33 -19.69 28.44
N ASP A 60 -5.37 -19.05 27.76
CA ASP A 60 -4.05 -18.74 28.32
C ASP A 60 -4.11 -17.81 29.54
N PHE A 61 -5.24 -17.13 29.77
CA PHE A 61 -5.47 -16.21 30.87
C PHE A 61 -6.43 -16.76 31.91
N LYS A 62 -6.85 -18.01 31.83
CA LYS A 62 -7.64 -18.63 32.90
C LYS A 62 -6.86 -18.55 34.20
N ILE A 63 -7.44 -17.87 35.17
CA ILE A 63 -6.97 -17.80 36.54
C ILE A 63 -7.21 -19.21 37.10
N ASP A 64 -6.21 -19.81 37.73
CA ASP A 64 -6.42 -21.04 38.51
C ASP A 64 -7.56 -20.78 39.48
N GLU A 65 -8.54 -21.69 39.54
CA GLU A 65 -9.82 -21.58 40.27
C GLU A 65 -9.70 -21.33 41.80
N ALA A 66 -8.53 -20.91 42.29
CA ALA A 66 -8.23 -20.76 43.71
C ALA A 66 -8.51 -19.35 44.26
N GLU A 67 -8.92 -18.35 43.46
CA GLU A 67 -9.26 -16.99 43.93
C GLU A 67 -10.71 -16.57 43.61
N GLU A 68 -11.63 -17.52 43.58
CA GLU A 68 -13.07 -17.22 43.52
C GLU A 68 -13.60 -16.70 44.89
N ASN A 69 -13.37 -15.46 45.16
CA ASN A 69 -14.21 -14.71 46.13
C ASN A 69 -14.14 -13.21 45.89
N ASN A 70 -14.61 -12.75 44.72
CA ASN A 70 -15.17 -11.41 44.58
C ASN A 70 -16.11 -11.33 43.37
N GLU A 71 -17.34 -10.95 43.68
CA GLU A 71 -18.45 -10.81 42.77
C GLU A 71 -18.15 -9.84 41.62
N ALA A 72 -17.77 -10.39 40.48
CA ALA A 72 -17.93 -9.74 39.18
C ALA A 72 -18.09 -10.82 38.10
N THR A 73 -19.25 -11.49 38.17
CA THR A 73 -19.72 -12.37 37.10
C THR A 73 -20.23 -11.53 35.93
N GLY A 74 -19.35 -10.95 35.17
CA GLY A 74 -19.62 -10.50 33.81
C GLY A 74 -19.10 -11.54 32.82
N SER A 75 -20.00 -12.10 32.05
CA SER A 75 -19.68 -13.01 30.93
C SER A 75 -19.04 -12.26 29.78
N VAL A 76 -17.82 -11.76 30.00
CA VAL A 76 -17.08 -10.97 29.03
C VAL A 76 -16.03 -11.84 28.42
N PRO A 77 -15.84 -11.86 27.09
CA PRO A 77 -14.69 -12.51 26.48
C PRO A 77 -13.37 -12.02 27.06
N PHE A 78 -13.40 -10.93 27.81
CA PHE A 78 -12.28 -10.24 28.41
C PHE A 78 -12.49 -9.88 29.89
N GLY A 79 -13.14 -10.72 30.65
CA GLY A 79 -13.30 -10.55 32.11
C GLY A 79 -12.01 -10.48 32.92
N ILE A 80 -10.88 -10.32 32.24
CA ILE A 80 -9.53 -10.27 32.80
C ILE A 80 -9.07 -8.81 32.84
N SER A 81 -8.59 -8.37 34.00
CA SER A 81 -8.06 -7.01 34.14
C SER A 81 -6.82 -6.78 33.25
N PHE A 82 -6.64 -5.55 32.79
CA PHE A 82 -5.41 -5.18 32.04
C PHE A 82 -4.16 -5.40 32.87
N ALA A 83 -4.22 -5.26 34.18
CA ALA A 83 -3.13 -5.55 35.07
C ALA A 83 -2.69 -7.03 34.97
N THR A 84 -3.66 -7.96 34.98
CA THR A 84 -3.39 -9.41 34.80
C THR A 84 -2.85 -9.70 33.41
N MET A 85 -3.41 -9.08 32.36
CA MET A 85 -2.94 -9.27 30.99
C MET A 85 -1.49 -8.81 30.84
N LYS A 86 -1.11 -7.66 31.41
CA LYS A 86 0.24 -7.12 31.35
C LYS A 86 1.30 -8.04 31.92
N THR A 87 0.96 -8.92 32.88
CA THR A 87 1.92 -9.89 33.44
C THR A 87 2.49 -10.87 32.39
N LYS A 88 1.69 -11.15 31.35
CA LYS A 88 2.06 -12.05 30.24
C LYS A 88 2.49 -11.30 28.96
N MET A 89 2.51 -9.96 28.99
CA MET A 89 2.87 -9.10 27.87
C MET A 89 4.32 -8.63 27.96
N THR A 90 4.89 -8.25 26.85
CA THR A 90 6.23 -7.67 26.77
C THR A 90 6.14 -6.16 26.51
N PRO A 91 6.93 -5.33 27.23
CA PRO A 91 6.94 -3.89 26.98
C PRO A 91 7.66 -3.58 25.65
N ILE A 92 7.07 -2.69 24.85
CA ILE A 92 7.70 -2.16 23.63
C ILE A 92 8.53 -0.92 23.97
N THR A 93 8.01 -0.09 24.87
CA THR A 93 8.66 1.13 25.34
C THR A 93 9.41 0.88 26.64
N LYS A 94 10.50 1.62 26.86
CA LYS A 94 11.34 1.47 28.07
C LYS A 94 10.58 1.77 29.38
N ASP A 95 9.56 2.63 29.28
CA ASP A 95 8.71 3.03 30.40
C ASP A 95 7.49 2.10 30.60
N GLY A 96 7.34 1.06 29.77
CA GLY A 96 6.24 0.12 29.84
C GLY A 96 4.86 0.69 29.48
N LYS A 97 4.81 1.86 28.85
CA LYS A 97 3.55 2.51 28.46
C LYS A 97 2.82 1.80 27.31
N ILE A 98 3.50 0.94 26.57
CA ILE A 98 2.91 0.07 25.56
C ILE A 98 3.35 -1.35 25.83
N MET A 99 2.37 -2.21 26.09
CA MET A 99 2.55 -3.64 26.30
C MET A 99 2.06 -4.40 25.08
N LYS A 100 2.78 -5.45 24.67
CA LYS A 100 2.49 -6.27 23.47
C LYS A 100 2.41 -7.74 23.82
N LEU A 101 1.39 -8.42 23.28
CA LEU A 101 1.28 -9.87 23.27
C LEU A 101 1.07 -10.36 21.84
N ILE A 102 2.01 -11.12 21.30
CA ILE A 102 1.91 -11.68 19.94
C ILE A 102 1.06 -12.93 20.01
N LYS A 103 -0.05 -12.96 19.29
CA LYS A 103 -0.92 -14.14 19.13
C LYS A 103 -0.56 -14.94 17.88
N GLN A 104 -0.24 -14.27 16.80
CA GLN A 104 0.28 -14.86 15.58
C GLN A 104 1.53 -14.10 15.14
N LYS A 105 2.64 -14.82 14.96
CA LYS A 105 3.87 -14.22 14.46
C LYS A 105 3.71 -13.79 13.01
N GLY A 106 4.28 -12.64 12.69
CA GLY A 106 4.40 -12.14 11.33
C GLY A 106 5.57 -12.75 10.57
N VAL A 107 5.81 -12.19 9.40
CA VAL A 107 6.88 -12.63 8.49
C VAL A 107 7.62 -11.41 7.95
N GLY A 108 8.95 -11.47 7.99
CA GLY A 108 9.82 -10.50 7.35
C GLY A 108 10.34 -9.43 8.30
N LYS A 109 10.39 -8.19 7.83
CA LYS A 109 10.87 -7.04 8.61
C LYS A 109 9.73 -6.32 9.29
N VAL A 110 10.04 -5.61 10.36
CA VAL A 110 9.11 -4.71 11.04
C VAL A 110 8.72 -3.53 10.15
N VAL A 111 7.57 -2.93 10.45
CA VAL A 111 7.02 -1.81 9.69
C VAL A 111 7.92 -0.57 9.83
N PRO A 112 8.37 0.05 8.72
CA PRO A 112 9.08 1.30 8.75
C PRO A 112 8.21 2.48 9.23
N TYR A 113 8.84 3.46 9.87
CA TYR A 113 8.17 4.59 10.51
C TYR A 113 7.24 5.40 9.58
N ASN A 114 7.61 5.58 8.29
CA ASN A 114 6.82 6.33 7.32
C ASN A 114 6.07 5.42 6.33
N ALA A 115 5.87 4.15 6.67
CA ALA A 115 5.20 3.20 5.80
C ALA A 115 3.70 3.50 5.64
N GLN A 116 3.15 3.04 4.54
CA GLN A 116 1.71 2.92 4.37
C GLN A 116 1.29 1.53 4.82
N VAL A 117 0.45 1.43 5.84
CA VAL A 117 0.01 0.18 6.44
C VAL A 117 -1.44 -0.12 6.11
N THR A 118 -1.75 -1.39 5.93
CA THR A 118 -3.11 -1.89 5.81
C THR A 118 -3.39 -2.78 7.02
N ILE A 119 -4.28 -2.32 7.88
CA ILE A 119 -4.58 -2.95 9.16
C ILE A 119 -6.06 -3.26 9.32
N LYS A 120 -6.33 -4.29 10.10
CA LYS A 120 -7.60 -4.48 10.77
C LYS A 120 -7.37 -4.37 12.25
N TYR A 121 -8.26 -3.74 12.95
CA TYR A 121 -8.19 -3.64 14.41
C TYR A 121 -9.57 -3.58 15.04
N ILE A 122 -9.59 -3.93 16.30
CA ILE A 122 -10.72 -3.75 17.20
C ILE A 122 -10.18 -3.27 18.54
N SER A 123 -10.87 -2.36 19.20
CA SER A 123 -10.39 -1.70 20.42
C SER A 123 -11.42 -1.72 21.52
N TYR A 124 -10.94 -1.92 22.75
CA TYR A 124 -11.76 -2.05 23.95
C TYR A 124 -11.21 -1.23 25.10
N PHE A 125 -12.12 -0.82 26.01
CA PHE A 125 -11.77 -0.39 27.35
C PHE A 125 -11.72 -1.59 28.29
N GLU A 126 -11.08 -1.41 29.44
CA GLU A 126 -11.06 -2.43 30.49
C GLU A 126 -12.48 -2.75 30.94
N TYR A 127 -12.79 -4.03 31.13
CA TYR A 127 -14.11 -4.55 31.52
C TYR A 127 -15.28 -4.20 30.58
N ASN A 128 -15.01 -3.78 29.37
CA ASN A 128 -16.05 -3.41 28.43
C ASN A 128 -16.18 -4.45 27.30
N ASP A 129 -17.40 -4.94 27.06
CA ASP A 129 -17.69 -5.97 26.04
C ASP A 129 -17.81 -5.37 24.64
N GLU A 130 -18.25 -4.11 24.57
CA GLU A 130 -18.45 -3.44 23.31
C GLU A 130 -17.19 -2.72 22.87
N PRO A 131 -16.74 -2.95 21.62
CA PRO A 131 -15.61 -2.21 21.10
C PRO A 131 -15.98 -0.73 20.92
N PHE A 132 -15.09 0.16 21.37
CA PHE A 132 -15.28 1.59 21.14
C PHE A 132 -14.87 2.01 19.72
N ASP A 133 -14.01 1.26 19.03
CA ASP A 133 -13.64 1.46 17.64
C ASP A 133 -13.25 0.14 16.97
N SER A 134 -13.61 -0.03 15.69
CA SER A 134 -13.35 -1.28 14.96
C SER A 134 -13.39 -1.07 13.45
N THR A 135 -12.38 -1.59 12.77
CA THR A 135 -12.39 -1.65 11.29
C THR A 135 -13.33 -2.74 10.76
N TYR A 136 -13.72 -3.69 11.59
CA TYR A 136 -14.63 -4.78 11.20
C TYR A 136 -16.06 -4.28 11.02
N ALA A 137 -16.46 -3.25 11.76
CA ALA A 137 -17.75 -2.60 11.57
C ALA A 137 -17.89 -1.97 10.17
N HIS A 138 -16.77 -1.62 9.53
CA HIS A 138 -16.74 -1.04 8.18
C HIS A 138 -16.54 -2.08 7.07
N GLY A 139 -16.36 -3.35 7.40
CA GLY A 139 -16.27 -4.46 6.44
C GLY A 139 -14.97 -4.57 5.63
N HIS A 140 -14.03 -3.63 5.77
CA HIS A 140 -12.77 -3.64 5.01
C HIS A 140 -11.58 -3.16 5.85
N PRO A 141 -10.36 -3.62 5.52
CA PRO A 141 -9.15 -3.13 6.17
C PRO A 141 -8.94 -1.64 5.93
N LYS A 142 -8.42 -0.95 6.94
CA LYS A 142 -8.06 0.47 6.83
C LYS A 142 -6.63 0.62 6.33
N THR A 143 -6.45 1.39 5.28
CA THR A 143 -5.12 1.73 4.76
C THR A 143 -4.75 3.13 5.23
N ILE A 144 -3.67 3.25 6.01
CA ILE A 144 -3.24 4.49 6.65
C ILE A 144 -1.74 4.67 6.43
N ARG A 145 -1.31 5.91 6.25
CA ARG A 145 0.12 6.27 6.30
C ARG A 145 0.49 6.63 7.74
N LEU A 146 1.57 6.04 8.23
CA LEU A 146 2.14 6.37 9.53
C LEU A 146 2.83 7.74 9.48
N ASN A 147 3.04 8.34 10.66
CA ASN A 147 3.67 9.66 10.83
C ASN A 147 2.93 10.80 10.12
N GLN A 148 1.60 10.76 10.11
CA GLN A 148 0.75 11.81 9.59
C GLN A 148 -0.20 12.36 10.67
N ASN A 149 0.01 12.00 11.93
CA ASN A 149 -0.88 12.33 13.05
C ASN A 149 -2.34 11.91 12.84
N LEU A 150 -2.56 10.82 12.09
CA LEU A 150 -3.89 10.25 11.83
C LEU A 150 -4.29 9.21 12.86
N LEU A 151 -3.34 8.74 13.66
CA LEU A 151 -3.50 7.76 14.72
C LEU A 151 -3.00 8.34 16.04
N ILE A 152 -3.46 7.76 17.15
CA ILE A 152 -2.87 8.06 18.46
C ILE A 152 -1.40 7.60 18.49
N PRO A 153 -0.50 8.31 19.18
CA PRO A 153 0.93 8.00 19.18
C PRO A 153 1.25 6.56 19.57
N GLY A 154 0.55 6.03 20.56
CA GLY A 154 0.72 4.66 21.01
C GLY A 154 0.37 3.62 19.95
N LEU A 155 -0.65 3.87 19.14
CA LEU A 155 -1.03 2.97 18.06
C LEU A 155 0.00 2.99 16.92
N GLU A 156 0.56 4.15 16.58
CA GLU A 156 1.65 4.23 15.60
C GLU A 156 2.89 3.45 16.06
N LEU A 157 3.30 3.61 17.33
CA LEU A 157 4.40 2.85 17.90
C LEU A 157 4.11 1.35 17.96
N ALA A 158 2.89 0.96 18.31
CA ALA A 158 2.45 -0.43 18.30
C ALA A 158 2.62 -1.06 16.90
N ILE A 159 2.10 -0.40 15.87
CA ILE A 159 2.17 -0.88 14.48
C ILE A 159 3.62 -0.96 13.98
N THR A 160 4.48 0.01 14.30
CA THR A 160 5.90 -0.02 13.90
C THR A 160 6.69 -1.17 14.54
N SER A 161 6.17 -1.78 15.60
CA SER A 161 6.74 -2.97 16.24
C SER A 161 6.30 -4.29 15.60
N MET A 162 5.38 -4.24 14.64
CA MET A 162 4.78 -5.44 14.03
C MET A 162 5.47 -5.86 12.74
N GLU A 163 5.36 -7.15 12.42
CA GLU A 163 5.74 -7.73 11.14
C GLU A 163 4.50 -7.98 10.26
N LYS A 164 4.70 -8.15 8.96
CA LYS A 164 3.59 -8.44 8.04
C LYS A 164 2.85 -9.73 8.44
N HIS A 165 1.52 -9.70 8.41
CA HIS A 165 0.60 -10.77 8.81
C HIS A 165 0.63 -11.10 10.32
N GLU A 166 1.25 -10.27 11.13
CA GLU A 166 1.22 -10.42 12.58
C GLU A 166 -0.16 -10.06 13.14
N ILE A 167 -0.59 -10.85 14.15
CA ILE A 167 -1.73 -10.51 15.00
C ILE A 167 -1.21 -10.36 16.42
N ALA A 168 -1.45 -9.19 17.01
CA ALA A 168 -1.00 -8.89 18.36
C ALA A 168 -2.03 -8.07 19.14
N ILE A 169 -1.99 -8.24 20.46
CA ILE A 169 -2.75 -7.44 21.42
C ILE A 169 -1.82 -6.39 21.99
N PHE A 170 -2.30 -5.16 22.08
CA PHE A 170 -1.58 -4.05 22.69
C PHE A 170 -2.43 -3.41 23.77
N ILE A 171 -1.82 -3.11 24.92
CA ILE A 171 -2.40 -2.23 25.94
C ILE A 171 -1.58 -0.95 25.94
N ILE A 172 -2.26 0.18 25.78
CA ILE A 172 -1.64 1.49 25.60
C ILE A 172 -2.06 2.40 26.76
N HIS A 173 -1.04 2.97 27.44
CA HIS A 173 -1.24 3.91 28.52
C HIS A 173 -1.89 5.21 28.01
N PRO A 174 -2.72 5.89 28.83
CA PRO A 174 -3.42 7.12 28.44
C PRO A 174 -2.53 8.20 27.83
N ASP A 175 -1.31 8.38 28.32
CA ASP A 175 -0.35 9.39 27.81
C ASP A 175 -0.02 9.22 26.31
N LEU A 176 -0.10 7.99 25.81
CA LEU A 176 0.12 7.66 24.41
C LEU A 176 -1.18 7.35 23.66
N ALA A 177 -2.32 7.47 24.34
CA ALA A 177 -3.66 7.27 23.80
C ALA A 177 -4.44 8.60 23.79
N TYR A 178 -5.45 8.72 24.63
CA TYR A 178 -6.35 9.88 24.64
C TYR A 178 -6.06 10.87 25.78
N GLY A 179 -5.08 10.56 26.63
CA GLY A 179 -4.57 11.44 27.68
C GLY A 179 -5.57 11.77 28.79
N SER A 180 -5.28 12.87 29.48
CA SER A 180 -6.11 13.39 30.59
C SER A 180 -7.39 14.10 30.13
N ILE A 181 -7.56 14.32 28.82
CA ILE A 181 -8.75 14.98 28.25
C ILE A 181 -9.77 13.93 27.79
N GLY A 182 -9.31 12.78 27.30
CA GLY A 182 -10.18 11.80 26.66
C GLY A 182 -10.78 12.30 25.35
N CYS A 183 -11.92 11.71 24.97
CA CYS A 183 -12.76 12.14 23.83
C CYS A 183 -14.24 11.94 24.19
N LEU A 184 -14.74 12.80 25.08
CA LEU A 184 -16.11 12.71 25.60
C LEU A 184 -17.17 12.86 24.50
N PRO A 185 -18.30 12.19 24.61
CA PRO A 185 -18.73 11.32 25.72
C PRO A 185 -18.20 9.87 25.60
N ARG A 186 -17.53 9.52 24.49
CA ARG A 186 -17.21 8.13 24.12
C ARG A 186 -15.99 7.57 24.84
N ILE A 187 -15.01 8.40 25.12
CA ILE A 187 -13.74 7.99 25.74
C ILE A 187 -13.50 8.84 26.97
N LEU A 188 -13.41 8.21 28.13
CA LEU A 188 -13.18 8.90 29.39
C LEU A 188 -11.71 9.34 29.53
N PRO A 189 -11.45 10.39 30.35
CA PRO A 189 -10.07 10.79 30.67
C PRO A 189 -9.29 9.71 31.40
N ASN A 190 -8.00 9.61 31.09
CA ASN A 190 -7.04 8.69 31.72
C ASN A 190 -7.38 7.21 31.58
N GLU A 191 -8.14 6.82 30.57
CA GLU A 191 -8.45 5.42 30.28
C GLU A 191 -7.32 4.74 29.51
N GLU A 192 -6.89 3.56 29.98
CA GLU A 192 -6.07 2.64 29.19
C GLU A 192 -6.91 1.99 28.10
N VAL A 193 -6.30 1.76 26.96
CA VAL A 193 -6.99 1.18 25.81
C VAL A 193 -6.29 -0.08 25.32
N MET A 194 -7.08 -1.09 25.00
CA MET A 194 -6.59 -2.30 24.37
C MET A 194 -6.90 -2.29 22.89
N PHE A 195 -5.91 -2.58 22.08
CA PHE A 195 -6.06 -2.77 20.64
C PHE A 195 -5.64 -4.20 20.26
N ILE A 196 -6.47 -4.86 19.51
CA ILE A 196 -6.17 -6.12 18.83
C ILE A 196 -5.95 -5.76 17.38
N ILE A 197 -4.72 -5.94 16.89
CA ILE A 197 -4.33 -5.49 15.56
C ILE A 197 -3.89 -6.68 14.72
N HIS A 198 -4.45 -6.78 13.53
CA HIS A 198 -3.95 -7.61 12.45
C HIS A 198 -3.30 -6.72 11.39
N LEU A 199 -1.98 -6.79 11.27
CA LEU A 199 -1.24 -6.14 10.20
C LEU A 199 -1.34 -6.98 8.92
N VAL A 200 -2.24 -6.60 8.03
CA VAL A 200 -2.49 -7.32 6.77
C VAL A 200 -1.31 -7.16 5.81
N ASP A 201 -0.87 -5.92 5.61
CA ASP A 201 0.21 -5.59 4.69
C ASP A 201 0.79 -4.22 4.98
N PHE A 202 1.99 -3.95 4.47
CA PHE A 202 2.53 -2.60 4.48
C PHE A 202 3.40 -2.31 3.26
N LEU A 203 3.53 -1.04 2.94
CA LEU A 203 4.30 -0.53 1.84
C LEU A 203 5.33 0.48 2.36
N ASP A 204 6.60 0.16 2.14
CA ASP A 204 7.70 1.06 2.44
C ASP A 204 7.88 2.02 1.26
N ASN A 205 7.14 3.12 1.28
CA ASN A 205 7.13 4.14 0.22
C ASN A 205 7.24 5.57 0.79
N GLY A 206 7.88 5.69 1.95
CA GLY A 206 8.03 6.95 2.67
C GLY A 206 8.83 7.99 1.88
N SER A 207 9.89 7.58 1.18
CA SER A 207 10.73 8.50 0.39
C SER A 207 9.96 9.11 -0.78
N ALA A 208 9.12 8.32 -1.46
CA ALA A 208 8.29 8.84 -2.55
C ALA A 208 7.25 9.86 -2.08
N TYR A 209 6.74 9.71 -0.87
CA TYR A 209 5.83 10.67 -0.25
C TYR A 209 6.58 11.93 0.20
N SER A 210 7.68 11.76 0.93
CA SER A 210 8.50 12.88 1.42
C SER A 210 9.07 13.73 0.28
N TYR A 211 9.39 13.10 -0.86
CA TYR A 211 9.89 13.79 -2.06
C TYR A 211 8.98 14.93 -2.53
N LEU A 212 7.66 14.77 -2.43
CA LEU A 212 6.70 15.80 -2.82
C LEU A 212 6.72 17.04 -1.92
N ASN A 213 7.21 16.87 -0.68
CA ASN A 213 7.30 17.95 0.31
C ASN A 213 8.68 18.61 0.34
N LEU A 214 9.64 18.14 -0.47
CA LEU A 214 10.96 18.76 -0.60
C LEU A 214 10.87 20.07 -1.39
N ASN A 215 11.78 21.00 -1.13
CA ASN A 215 11.93 22.19 -1.96
C ASN A 215 12.45 21.81 -3.36
N VAL A 216 12.33 22.74 -4.31
CA VAL A 216 12.67 22.49 -5.74
C VAL A 216 14.14 22.08 -5.91
N GLU A 217 15.06 22.65 -5.12
CA GLU A 217 16.49 22.34 -5.20
C GLU A 217 16.78 20.93 -4.68
N GLU A 218 16.15 20.55 -3.56
CA GLU A 218 16.27 19.20 -3.00
C GLU A 218 15.63 18.14 -3.90
N GLN A 219 14.53 18.46 -4.58
CA GLN A 219 13.90 17.56 -5.56
C GLN A 219 14.82 17.25 -6.74
N LYS A 220 15.69 18.18 -7.14
CA LYS A 220 16.66 17.99 -8.22
C LYS A 220 17.87 17.12 -7.83
N LEU A 221 18.09 16.89 -6.54
CA LEU A 221 19.19 16.06 -6.10
C LEU A 221 18.96 14.60 -6.51
N PHE A 222 19.89 14.07 -7.31
CA PHE A 222 19.82 12.71 -7.85
C PHE A 222 19.60 11.65 -6.76
N SER A 223 20.24 11.80 -5.60
CA SER A 223 20.05 10.89 -4.46
C SER A 223 18.60 10.82 -3.96
N ASN A 224 17.85 11.94 -4.00
CA ASN A 224 16.46 11.99 -3.59
C ASN A 224 15.54 11.44 -4.67
N ILE A 225 15.88 11.69 -5.94
CA ILE A 225 15.18 11.10 -7.09
C ILE A 225 15.28 9.57 -7.04
N VAL A 226 16.47 9.01 -6.87
CA VAL A 226 16.68 7.56 -6.83
C VAL A 226 15.92 6.90 -5.67
N LYS A 227 15.92 7.51 -4.48
CA LYS A 227 15.13 7.01 -3.34
C LYS A 227 13.63 6.97 -3.67
N SER A 228 13.10 8.08 -4.20
CA SER A 228 11.69 8.18 -4.60
C SER A 228 11.33 7.18 -5.69
N VAL A 229 12.20 7.04 -6.70
CA VAL A 229 12.03 6.09 -7.81
C VAL A 229 11.99 4.64 -7.31
N ASN A 230 12.87 4.26 -6.39
CA ASN A 230 12.88 2.91 -5.82
C ASN A 230 11.57 2.61 -5.06
N ASP A 231 11.05 3.58 -4.30
CA ASP A 231 9.78 3.44 -3.60
C ASP A 231 8.60 3.33 -4.58
N LEU A 232 8.60 4.15 -5.65
CA LEU A 232 7.58 4.06 -6.70
C LEU A 232 7.62 2.72 -7.43
N LEU A 233 8.82 2.20 -7.74
CA LEU A 233 8.99 0.87 -8.34
C LEU A 233 8.47 -0.25 -7.43
N ASN A 234 8.73 -0.15 -6.12
CA ASN A 234 8.22 -1.10 -5.15
C ASN A 234 6.69 -1.03 -5.05
N THR A 235 6.14 0.18 -5.03
CA THR A 235 4.69 0.43 -5.05
C THR A 235 4.05 -0.13 -6.33
N ALA A 236 4.66 0.11 -7.49
CA ALA A 236 4.19 -0.40 -8.76
C ALA A 236 4.20 -1.94 -8.80
N LYS A 237 5.29 -2.56 -8.32
CA LYS A 237 5.39 -4.02 -8.20
C LYS A 237 4.29 -4.57 -7.28
N HIS A 238 4.09 -3.96 -6.11
CA HIS A 238 3.03 -4.35 -5.18
C HIS A 238 1.64 -4.26 -5.81
N ASN A 239 1.34 -3.16 -6.48
CA ASN A 239 0.06 -2.99 -7.20
C ASN A 239 -0.11 -4.05 -8.30
N PHE A 240 0.96 -4.35 -9.04
CA PHE A 240 0.93 -5.39 -10.09
C PHE A 240 0.65 -6.78 -9.50
N THR A 241 1.30 -7.14 -8.40
CA THR A 241 1.09 -8.42 -7.70
C THR A 241 -0.34 -8.55 -7.18
N ASN A 242 -0.91 -7.45 -6.69
CA ASN A 242 -2.30 -7.40 -6.20
C ASN A 242 -3.33 -7.18 -7.33
N MET A 243 -2.96 -7.41 -8.58
CA MET A 243 -3.82 -7.29 -9.77
C MET A 243 -4.38 -5.87 -10.03
N LYS A 244 -3.87 -4.86 -9.36
CA LYS A 244 -4.21 -3.44 -9.56
C LYS A 244 -3.37 -2.84 -10.70
N ILE A 245 -3.54 -3.38 -11.92
CA ILE A 245 -2.63 -3.12 -13.04
C ILE A 245 -2.64 -1.65 -13.47
N LYS A 246 -3.81 -1.01 -13.50
CA LYS A 246 -3.92 0.43 -13.81
C LYS A 246 -3.15 1.31 -12.82
N LYS A 247 -3.21 0.99 -11.51
CA LYS A 247 -2.42 1.68 -10.48
C LYS A 247 -0.90 1.44 -10.67
N ALA A 248 -0.50 0.22 -11.05
CA ALA A 248 0.90 -0.08 -11.38
C ALA A 248 1.40 0.74 -12.58
N ILE A 249 0.60 0.85 -13.64
CA ILE A 249 0.92 1.68 -14.82
C ILE A 249 1.20 3.13 -14.41
N ARG A 250 0.30 3.76 -13.64
CA ARG A 250 0.48 5.14 -13.16
C ARG A 250 1.78 5.32 -12.37
N GLN A 251 2.14 4.35 -11.53
CA GLN A 251 3.39 4.42 -10.76
C GLN A 251 4.63 4.29 -11.66
N TYR A 252 4.62 3.37 -12.65
CA TYR A 252 5.72 3.26 -13.62
C TYR A 252 5.85 4.51 -14.49
N GLU A 253 4.75 5.09 -14.95
CA GLU A 253 4.76 6.35 -15.71
C GLU A 253 5.31 7.51 -14.89
N LYS A 254 4.90 7.62 -13.60
CA LYS A 254 5.47 8.62 -12.68
C LYS A 254 6.97 8.43 -12.49
N THR A 255 7.42 7.17 -12.32
CA THR A 255 8.84 6.82 -12.19
C THR A 255 9.64 7.26 -13.42
N ILE A 256 9.10 6.98 -14.62
CA ILE A 256 9.75 7.33 -15.88
C ILE A 256 9.90 8.86 -16.00
N ARG A 257 8.86 9.63 -15.72
CA ARG A 257 8.93 11.09 -15.75
C ARG A 257 10.02 11.65 -14.83
N LEU A 258 10.06 11.17 -13.56
CA LEU A 258 11.09 11.59 -12.62
C LEU A 258 12.51 11.28 -13.08
N LEU A 259 12.71 10.18 -13.80
CA LEU A 259 14.02 9.81 -14.33
C LEU A 259 14.37 10.57 -15.61
N GLU A 260 13.38 10.88 -16.47
CA GLU A 260 13.58 11.65 -17.70
C GLU A 260 13.87 13.14 -17.39
N ASP A 261 13.30 13.68 -16.31
CA ASP A 261 13.47 15.07 -15.86
C ASP A 261 14.70 15.26 -14.95
N ALA A 262 15.46 14.18 -14.64
CA ALA A 262 16.58 14.23 -13.70
C ALA A 262 17.78 15.00 -14.29
N GLU A 263 18.32 15.97 -13.54
CA GLU A 263 19.59 16.63 -13.83
C GLU A 263 20.75 15.74 -13.38
N LEU A 264 21.55 15.26 -14.33
CA LEU A 264 22.65 14.31 -14.09
C LEU A 264 23.98 15.04 -14.02
N LYS A 265 24.86 14.61 -13.11
CA LYS A 265 26.16 15.25 -12.87
C LYS A 265 27.33 14.47 -13.47
N ASP A 266 27.22 13.18 -13.55
CA ASP A 266 28.30 12.30 -14.01
C ASP A 266 27.79 11.07 -14.78
N ASP A 267 28.72 10.35 -15.43
CA ASP A 267 28.41 9.15 -16.22
C ASP A 267 27.81 8.02 -15.36
N LYS A 268 28.11 7.98 -14.07
CA LYS A 268 27.57 6.95 -13.15
C LYS A 268 26.09 7.16 -12.88
N GLU A 269 25.69 8.41 -12.68
CA GLU A 269 24.29 8.78 -12.54
C GLU A 269 23.52 8.48 -13.82
N GLU A 270 24.13 8.77 -14.98
CA GLU A 270 23.54 8.44 -16.31
C GLU A 270 23.35 6.93 -16.48
N GLU A 271 24.35 6.11 -16.12
CA GLU A 271 24.25 4.65 -16.20
C GLU A 271 23.15 4.11 -15.28
N GLU A 272 23.07 4.64 -14.06
CA GLU A 272 22.00 4.24 -13.11
C GLU A 272 20.62 4.64 -13.62
N VAL A 273 20.45 5.84 -14.21
CA VAL A 273 19.19 6.27 -14.83
C VAL A 273 18.83 5.34 -15.99
N LYS A 274 19.77 5.01 -16.89
CA LYS A 274 19.54 4.06 -17.99
C LYS A 274 19.07 2.70 -17.47
N ARG A 275 19.67 2.23 -16.37
CA ARG A 275 19.29 0.96 -15.72
C ARG A 275 17.87 1.03 -15.15
N LEU A 276 17.53 2.10 -14.43
CA LEU A 276 16.20 2.30 -13.82
C LEU A 276 15.11 2.52 -14.88
N LEU A 277 15.40 3.30 -15.94
CA LEU A 277 14.49 3.48 -17.07
C LEU A 277 14.23 2.17 -17.79
N SER A 278 15.26 1.37 -18.03
CA SER A 278 15.12 0.06 -18.67
C SER A 278 14.21 -0.87 -17.87
N ARG A 279 14.38 -0.88 -16.54
CA ARG A 279 13.50 -1.64 -15.63
C ARG A 279 12.07 -1.13 -15.67
N SER A 280 11.88 0.19 -15.64
CA SER A 280 10.57 0.84 -15.60
C SER A 280 9.78 0.60 -16.89
N TYR A 281 10.42 0.83 -18.07
CA TYR A 281 9.78 0.62 -19.36
C TYR A 281 9.46 -0.86 -19.62
N ASN A 282 10.33 -1.80 -19.23
CA ASN A 282 10.05 -3.23 -19.36
C ASN A 282 8.82 -3.64 -18.51
N ASN A 283 8.75 -3.17 -17.28
CA ASN A 283 7.62 -3.48 -16.41
C ASN A 283 6.31 -2.80 -16.89
N LEU A 284 6.41 -1.58 -17.40
CA LEU A 284 5.29 -0.87 -18.01
C LEU A 284 4.76 -1.62 -19.23
N ALA A 285 5.65 -2.15 -20.09
CA ALA A 285 5.26 -2.96 -21.24
C ALA A 285 4.52 -4.26 -20.82
N ILE A 286 4.97 -4.90 -19.75
CA ILE A 286 4.28 -6.06 -19.18
C ILE A 286 2.86 -5.68 -18.74
N CYS A 287 2.71 -4.55 -18.03
CA CYS A 287 1.40 -4.05 -17.61
C CYS A 287 0.47 -3.78 -18.80
N PHE A 288 0.98 -3.11 -19.86
CA PHE A 288 0.20 -2.84 -21.06
C PHE A 288 -0.19 -4.11 -21.83
N ASN A 289 0.70 -5.11 -21.91
CA ASN A 289 0.37 -6.41 -22.50
C ASN A 289 -0.74 -7.13 -21.70
N LYS A 290 -0.78 -6.96 -20.38
CA LYS A 290 -1.80 -7.55 -19.50
C LYS A 290 -3.14 -6.83 -19.62
N GLU A 291 -3.13 -5.51 -19.80
CA GLU A 291 -4.32 -4.67 -20.02
C GLU A 291 -4.80 -4.66 -21.47
N GLU A 292 -4.33 -5.57 -22.31
CA GLU A 292 -4.74 -5.67 -23.73
C GLU A 292 -4.47 -4.38 -24.55
N MET A 293 -3.40 -3.64 -24.19
CA MET A 293 -2.95 -2.41 -24.86
C MET A 293 -1.65 -2.63 -25.67
N PRO A 294 -1.64 -3.50 -26.71
CA PRO A 294 -0.39 -3.94 -27.34
C PRO A 294 0.37 -2.81 -28.04
N ARG A 295 -0.31 -1.80 -28.58
CA ARG A 295 0.38 -0.64 -29.19
C ARG A 295 1.20 0.13 -28.16
N ARG A 296 0.66 0.38 -26.97
CA ARG A 296 1.36 1.06 -25.87
C ARG A 296 2.52 0.18 -25.35
N ALA A 297 2.32 -1.13 -25.27
CA ALA A 297 3.37 -2.08 -24.90
C ALA A 297 4.55 -2.05 -25.87
N ALA A 298 4.30 -2.07 -27.18
CA ALA A 298 5.35 -1.98 -28.20
C ALA A 298 6.13 -0.65 -28.11
N ILE A 299 5.42 0.48 -27.91
CA ILE A 299 6.04 1.81 -27.73
C ILE A 299 6.94 1.80 -26.47
N ALA A 300 6.44 1.28 -25.35
CA ALA A 300 7.24 1.19 -24.12
C ALA A 300 8.52 0.35 -24.32
N CYS A 301 8.42 -0.79 -25.00
CA CYS A 301 9.60 -1.62 -25.32
C CYS A 301 10.62 -0.89 -26.21
N ASN A 302 10.17 -0.04 -27.15
CA ASN A 302 11.07 0.72 -28.01
C ASN A 302 11.85 1.81 -27.26
N LYS A 303 11.32 2.28 -26.13
CA LYS A 303 11.96 3.27 -25.28
C LYS A 303 12.94 2.68 -24.26
N VAL A 304 13.11 1.39 -24.19
CA VAL A 304 14.05 0.73 -23.26
C VAL A 304 15.49 1.05 -23.65
N PRO A 305 16.29 1.76 -22.82
CA PRO A 305 17.67 2.12 -23.15
C PRO A 305 18.60 0.90 -23.28
N ILE A 306 18.41 -0.10 -22.42
CA ILE A 306 19.22 -1.33 -22.42
C ILE A 306 18.25 -2.52 -22.62
N PRO A 307 18.06 -2.94 -23.90
CA PRO A 307 17.15 -4.06 -24.19
C PRO A 307 17.64 -5.38 -23.61
N THR A 308 16.73 -6.15 -23.04
CA THR A 308 16.97 -7.48 -22.46
C THR A 308 16.07 -8.51 -23.12
N VAL A 309 16.25 -9.79 -22.80
CA VAL A 309 15.34 -10.86 -23.26
C VAL A 309 13.87 -10.49 -23.01
N LYS A 310 13.57 -9.95 -21.84
CA LYS A 310 12.21 -9.49 -21.49
C LYS A 310 11.69 -8.40 -22.41
N THR A 311 12.56 -7.50 -22.88
CA THR A 311 12.20 -6.44 -23.83
C THR A 311 11.78 -7.04 -25.18
N TYR A 312 12.61 -7.91 -25.74
CA TYR A 312 12.33 -8.56 -27.02
C TYR A 312 11.08 -9.45 -26.94
N PHE A 313 10.94 -10.22 -25.87
CA PHE A 313 9.78 -11.06 -25.62
C PHE A 313 8.47 -10.27 -25.57
N ASN A 314 8.41 -9.22 -24.71
CA ASN A 314 7.19 -8.42 -24.56
C ASN A 314 6.88 -7.61 -25.82
N ARG A 315 7.89 -7.11 -26.54
CA ARG A 315 7.70 -6.43 -27.82
C ARG A 315 7.19 -7.40 -28.88
N GLY A 316 7.74 -8.60 -28.94
CA GLY A 316 7.27 -9.66 -29.83
C GLY A 316 5.82 -10.02 -29.62
N LYS A 317 5.40 -10.25 -28.35
CA LYS A 317 3.99 -10.48 -27.99
C LYS A 317 3.09 -9.32 -28.39
N ALA A 318 3.50 -8.09 -28.14
CA ALA A 318 2.74 -6.90 -28.51
C ALA A 318 2.56 -6.78 -30.02
N LEU A 319 3.61 -6.99 -30.80
CA LEU A 319 3.56 -6.95 -32.28
C LEU A 319 2.67 -8.02 -32.85
N VAL A 320 2.70 -9.24 -32.31
CA VAL A 320 1.79 -10.32 -32.70
C VAL A 320 0.33 -9.97 -32.46
N LYS A 321 0.01 -9.38 -31.30
CA LYS A 321 -1.34 -8.91 -30.98
C LYS A 321 -1.83 -7.76 -31.87
N ILE A 322 -0.91 -6.96 -32.40
CA ILE A 322 -1.24 -5.89 -33.38
C ILE A 322 -1.48 -6.46 -34.79
N GLY A 323 -1.07 -7.71 -35.06
CA GLY A 323 -1.13 -8.35 -36.37
C GLY A 323 0.17 -8.31 -37.16
N GLU A 324 1.23 -7.73 -36.60
CA GLU A 324 2.57 -7.62 -37.21
C GLU A 324 3.37 -8.92 -36.98
N TYR A 325 2.87 -10.05 -37.49
CA TYR A 325 3.40 -11.39 -37.21
C TYR A 325 4.85 -11.56 -37.57
N THR A 326 5.28 -11.04 -38.75
CA THR A 326 6.66 -11.18 -39.22
C THR A 326 7.67 -10.43 -38.32
N LYS A 327 7.30 -9.23 -37.87
CA LYS A 327 8.15 -8.44 -36.96
C LYS A 327 8.15 -9.09 -35.57
N GLY A 328 6.96 -9.49 -35.08
CA GLY A 328 6.82 -10.16 -33.79
C GLY A 328 7.65 -11.44 -33.69
N LEU A 329 7.65 -12.26 -34.77
CA LEU A 329 8.46 -13.49 -34.84
C LEU A 329 9.97 -13.20 -34.79
N LYS A 330 10.44 -12.14 -35.49
CA LYS A 330 11.85 -11.73 -35.41
C LYS A 330 12.26 -11.37 -33.99
N GLU A 331 11.44 -10.59 -33.27
CA GLU A 331 11.72 -10.21 -31.89
C GLU A 331 11.79 -11.43 -30.97
N LEU A 332 10.82 -12.35 -31.09
CA LEU A 332 10.81 -13.60 -30.32
C LEU A 332 12.00 -14.51 -30.65
N GLN A 333 12.47 -14.54 -31.90
CA GLN A 333 13.67 -15.27 -32.28
C GLN A 333 14.94 -14.67 -31.66
N ILE A 334 15.01 -13.34 -31.52
CA ILE A 334 16.12 -12.68 -30.80
C ILE A 334 16.07 -13.08 -29.34
N ALA A 335 14.91 -13.01 -28.70
CA ALA A 335 14.73 -13.43 -27.30
C ALA A 335 15.13 -14.90 -27.12
N TYR A 336 14.72 -15.79 -28.02
CA TYR A 336 15.05 -17.21 -27.96
C TYR A 336 16.54 -17.48 -28.12
N LYS A 337 17.24 -16.71 -28.99
CA LYS A 337 18.71 -16.83 -29.13
C LYS A 337 19.46 -16.44 -27.87
N MET A 338 18.91 -15.49 -27.10
CA MET A 338 19.49 -15.04 -25.82
C MET A 338 19.22 -16.04 -24.68
N GLU A 339 18.02 -16.62 -24.62
CA GLU A 339 17.58 -17.62 -23.62
C GLU A 339 16.89 -18.81 -24.30
N PRO A 340 17.65 -19.79 -24.84
CA PRO A 340 17.09 -20.92 -25.61
C PRO A 340 16.23 -21.87 -24.76
N ASN A 341 16.43 -21.89 -23.44
CA ASN A 341 15.75 -22.81 -22.51
C ASN A 341 14.43 -22.26 -21.98
N ASP A 342 14.04 -21.03 -22.34
CA ASP A 342 12.79 -20.44 -21.89
C ASP A 342 11.61 -21.05 -22.68
N LYS A 343 10.79 -21.79 -21.95
CA LYS A 343 9.62 -22.50 -22.50
C LYS A 343 8.52 -21.52 -22.98
N ASP A 344 8.41 -20.35 -22.36
CA ASP A 344 7.38 -19.38 -22.71
C ASP A 344 7.69 -18.72 -24.05
N ILE A 345 8.96 -18.40 -24.29
CA ILE A 345 9.41 -17.86 -25.59
C ILE A 345 9.18 -18.88 -26.71
N TYR A 346 9.57 -20.14 -26.48
CA TYR A 346 9.36 -21.22 -27.45
C TYR A 346 7.88 -21.43 -27.77
N LYS A 347 7.03 -21.44 -26.74
CA LYS A 347 5.57 -21.57 -26.89
C LYS A 347 4.97 -20.48 -27.77
N GLU A 348 5.36 -19.21 -27.55
CA GLU A 348 4.86 -18.08 -28.34
C GLU A 348 5.30 -18.21 -29.84
N ILE A 349 6.53 -18.64 -30.09
CA ILE A 349 7.02 -18.89 -31.45
C ILE A 349 6.20 -19.99 -32.15
N CYS A 350 5.92 -21.10 -31.44
CA CYS A 350 5.12 -22.20 -31.99
C CYS A 350 3.70 -21.77 -32.34
N LEU A 351 3.06 -20.96 -31.44
CA LEU A 351 1.70 -20.43 -31.65
C LEU A 351 1.62 -19.55 -32.91
N ILE A 352 2.66 -18.78 -33.22
CA ILE A 352 2.69 -17.95 -34.45
C ILE A 352 2.82 -18.81 -35.70
N ASN A 353 3.69 -19.84 -35.66
CA ASN A 353 3.89 -20.73 -36.78
C ASN A 353 2.68 -21.59 -37.13
N GLN A 354 1.80 -21.85 -36.18
CA GLN A 354 0.52 -22.55 -36.39
C GLN A 354 -0.56 -21.64 -36.99
N ARG A 355 -0.42 -20.32 -36.90
CA ARG A 355 -1.38 -19.33 -37.43
C ARG A 355 -1.01 -18.83 -38.86
N LYS A 356 0.14 -19.22 -39.36
CA LYS A 356 0.55 -19.04 -40.77
C LYS A 356 0.01 -20.15 -41.65
#